data_4bd999081fecedba3c19343906315637
#
_entry.id   4bd999081fecedba3c19343906315637
#
_cell.length_a   1.000
_cell.length_b   1.000
_cell.length_c   1.000
_cell.angle_alpha   90.00
_cell.angle_beta   90.00
_cell.angle_gamma   90.00
#
_symmetry.space_group_name_H-M   'P 1'
#
loop_
_entity.id
_entity.type
_entity.pdbx_description
1 polymer ?
#
loop_
_entity_poly.entity_id
_entity_poly.type
_entity_poly.pdbx_seq_one_letter_code
_entity_poly.pdbx_strand_id
1 'polypeptide(L)'
;MKNQICTILGGGGFIGRYLVRNLTKKNYRCIISTRKAFQKGYLKTQATPGAIELIDWNPNNFSELKEAIKNSDVVINLIGILYETRKQKFYNIHSSIPEAAAKICSESDIKKFIHVSAIGASENSKSLYQKSKFQGEVRALENFKNTVVIRPSVVCGTEDNFTNLFSKLSILPVIPVVGINYKFQPILV
;
A
#
# COMPACT_ATOMS: atom_id res chain seq x y z
N MET A 1 -15.67 7.49 23.43
CA MET A 1 -15.66 6.37 22.45
C MET A 1 -14.21 5.96 22.21
N LYS A 2 -13.90 4.65 22.23
CA LYS A 2 -12.54 4.16 21.92
C LYS A 2 -12.26 4.41 20.45
N ASN A 3 -11.17 5.11 20.13
CA ASN A 3 -10.81 5.36 18.73
C ASN A 3 -10.46 4.02 18.06
N GLN A 4 -11.00 3.80 16.86
CA GLN A 4 -10.62 2.62 16.07
C GLN A 4 -9.16 2.71 15.64
N ILE A 5 -8.46 1.59 15.73
CA ILE A 5 -7.05 1.48 15.36
C ILE A 5 -6.94 0.95 13.94
N CYS A 6 -6.26 1.69 13.08
CA CYS A 6 -5.99 1.29 11.70
C CYS A 6 -4.49 1.14 11.48
N THR A 7 -4.02 -0.09 11.21
CA THR A 7 -2.63 -0.30 10.80
C THR A 7 -2.50 -0.21 9.29
N ILE A 8 -1.53 0.60 8.83
CA ILE A 8 -1.29 0.88 7.42
C ILE A 8 0.11 0.43 7.04
N LEU A 9 0.18 -0.71 6.36
CA LEU A 9 1.42 -1.25 5.81
C LEU A 9 1.81 -0.43 4.59
N GLY A 10 2.99 0.20 4.64
CA GLY A 10 3.44 1.12 3.59
C GLY A 10 2.81 2.52 3.66
N GLY A 11 2.22 2.89 4.79
CA GLY A 11 1.55 4.20 4.99
C GLY A 11 2.47 5.42 4.85
N GLY A 12 3.79 5.25 4.88
CA GLY A 12 4.75 6.31 4.59
C GLY A 12 4.97 6.62 3.10
N GLY A 13 4.28 5.91 2.20
CA GLY A 13 4.33 6.10 0.74
C GLY A 13 3.42 7.23 0.25
N PHE A 14 3.34 7.38 -1.10
CA PHE A 14 2.53 8.41 -1.75
C PHE A 14 1.05 8.33 -1.37
N ILE A 15 0.36 7.24 -1.64
CA ILE A 15 -1.06 7.07 -1.30
C ILE A 15 -1.25 7.11 0.24
N GLY A 16 -0.31 6.50 0.97
CA GLY A 16 -0.39 6.36 2.42
C GLY A 16 -0.52 7.69 3.16
N ARG A 17 0.23 8.72 2.75
CA ARG A 17 0.19 10.05 3.41
C ARG A 17 -1.19 10.71 3.33
N TYR A 18 -1.86 10.60 2.19
CA TYR A 18 -3.22 11.13 2.01
C TYR A 18 -4.24 10.31 2.80
N LEU A 19 -4.09 8.98 2.78
CA LEU A 19 -4.95 8.09 3.54
C LEU A 19 -4.85 8.34 5.04
N VAL A 20 -3.63 8.43 5.57
CA VAL A 20 -3.37 8.74 7.00
C VAL A 20 -4.05 10.04 7.40
N ARG A 21 -3.86 11.11 6.61
CA ARG A 21 -4.49 12.41 6.85
C ARG A 21 -6.01 12.32 6.89
N ASN A 22 -6.62 11.54 5.99
CA ASN A 22 -8.08 11.39 5.95
C ASN A 22 -8.61 10.52 7.09
N LEU A 23 -7.91 9.46 7.47
CA LEU A 23 -8.31 8.59 8.58
C LEU A 23 -8.21 9.30 9.93
N THR A 24 -7.14 10.08 10.15
CA THR A 24 -6.98 10.84 11.41
C THR A 24 -8.05 11.94 11.57
N LYS A 25 -8.48 12.58 10.46
CA LYS A 25 -9.64 13.48 10.47
C LYS A 25 -10.96 12.78 10.85
N LYS A 26 -11.04 11.47 10.62
CA LYS A 26 -12.18 10.63 11.02
C LYS A 26 -11.99 9.98 12.39
N ASN A 27 -11.06 10.49 13.20
CA ASN A 27 -10.74 10.00 14.53
C ASN A 27 -10.21 8.57 14.61
N TYR A 28 -9.60 8.05 13.54
CA TYR A 28 -8.83 6.82 13.63
C TYR A 28 -7.46 7.09 14.25
N ARG A 29 -7.00 6.18 15.12
CA ARG A 29 -5.59 6.09 15.48
C ARG A 29 -4.89 5.26 14.42
N CYS A 30 -3.86 5.83 13.78
CA CYS A 30 -3.14 5.20 12.69
C CYS A 30 -1.78 4.66 13.17
N ILE A 31 -1.55 3.36 12.99
CA ILE A 31 -0.24 2.74 13.14
C ILE A 31 0.34 2.60 11.73
N ILE A 32 1.45 3.26 11.47
CA ILE A 32 2.07 3.28 10.15
C ILE A 32 3.31 2.41 10.18
N SER A 33 3.24 1.25 9.54
CA SER A 33 4.37 0.35 9.38
C SER A 33 5.11 0.68 8.08
N THR A 34 6.37 1.08 8.22
CA THR A 34 7.18 1.57 7.10
C THR A 34 8.67 1.33 7.34
N ARG A 35 9.44 1.26 6.27
CA ARG A 35 10.90 1.24 6.37
C ARG A 35 11.41 2.63 6.76
N LYS A 36 12.43 2.69 7.63
CA LYS A 36 13.05 3.95 8.08
C LYS A 36 11.98 4.92 8.64
N ALA A 37 11.23 4.46 9.63
CA ALA A 37 10.13 5.21 10.25
C ALA A 37 10.57 6.61 10.73
N PHE A 38 11.83 6.76 11.19
CA PHE A 38 12.40 8.04 11.60
C PHE A 38 12.36 9.11 10.51
N GLN A 39 12.52 8.74 9.22
CA GLN A 39 12.45 9.66 8.08
C GLN A 39 11.01 10.08 7.74
N LYS A 40 10.02 9.46 8.37
CA LYS A 40 8.59 9.70 8.14
C LYS A 40 7.93 10.51 9.25
N GLY A 41 8.73 11.12 10.15
CA GLY A 41 8.26 11.94 11.27
C GLY A 41 7.29 13.06 10.88
N TYR A 42 7.40 13.60 9.66
CA TYR A 42 6.47 14.60 9.11
C TYR A 42 5.01 14.14 9.07
N LEU A 43 4.74 12.83 9.05
CA LEU A 43 3.36 12.33 9.09
C LEU A 43 2.68 12.67 10.42
N LYS A 44 3.42 12.73 11.52
CA LYS A 44 2.87 13.08 12.84
C LYS A 44 2.36 14.52 12.90
N THR A 45 2.89 15.42 12.07
CA THR A 45 2.43 16.82 12.01
C THR A 45 1.07 16.99 11.32
N GLN A 46 0.54 15.93 10.69
CA GLN A 46 -0.74 15.96 9.96
C GLN A 46 -1.96 15.68 10.86
N ALA A 47 -1.73 15.35 12.14
CA ALA A 47 -2.80 14.97 13.06
C ALA A 47 -2.52 15.41 14.48
N THR A 48 -3.51 15.27 15.35
CA THR A 48 -3.36 15.54 16.78
C THR A 48 -2.30 14.63 17.42
N PRO A 49 -1.59 15.10 18.46
CA PRO A 49 -0.62 14.27 19.17
C PRO A 49 -1.20 12.92 19.61
N GLY A 50 -0.45 11.84 19.38
CA GLY A 50 -0.88 10.47 19.71
C GLY A 50 -1.80 9.79 18.69
N ALA A 51 -2.31 10.48 17.68
CA ALA A 51 -3.14 9.89 16.63
C ALA A 51 -2.34 9.06 15.63
N ILE A 52 -1.02 9.30 15.51
CA ILE A 52 -0.14 8.59 14.58
C ILE A 52 1.03 7.97 15.32
N GLU A 53 1.18 6.68 15.15
CA GLU A 53 2.34 5.89 15.59
C GLU A 53 3.13 5.41 14.36
N LEU A 54 4.45 5.54 14.41
CA LEU A 54 5.33 5.07 13.33
C LEU A 54 6.12 3.87 13.84
N ILE A 55 6.03 2.76 13.12
CA ILE A 55 6.76 1.52 13.42
C ILE A 55 7.73 1.25 12.29
N ASP A 56 9.01 1.06 12.63
CA ASP A 56 9.99 0.58 11.66
C ASP A 56 9.76 -0.92 11.44
N TRP A 57 9.63 -1.31 10.19
CA TRP A 57 9.37 -2.69 9.83
C TRP A 57 10.13 -3.08 8.56
N ASN A 58 10.81 -4.21 8.66
CA ASN A 58 11.43 -4.85 7.52
C ASN A 58 10.44 -5.84 6.88
N PRO A 59 10.07 -5.68 5.59
CA PRO A 59 9.15 -6.57 4.90
C PRO A 59 9.53 -8.06 4.89
N ASN A 60 10.79 -8.40 5.21
CA ASN A 60 11.25 -9.77 5.32
C ASN A 60 11.09 -10.35 6.75
N ASN A 61 10.61 -9.56 7.72
CA ASN A 61 10.41 -9.99 9.10
C ASN A 61 8.91 -10.05 9.44
N PHE A 62 8.34 -11.24 9.37
CA PHE A 62 6.91 -11.46 9.64
C PHE A 62 6.54 -11.44 11.13
N SER A 63 7.49 -11.64 12.05
CA SER A 63 7.21 -11.48 13.49
C SER A 63 6.95 -10.03 13.85
N GLU A 64 7.73 -9.10 13.30
CA GLU A 64 7.48 -7.66 13.44
C GLU A 64 6.12 -7.25 12.82
N LEU A 65 5.72 -7.89 11.71
CA LEU A 65 4.42 -7.66 11.10
C LEU A 65 3.28 -8.03 12.04
N LYS A 66 3.37 -9.18 12.71
CA LYS A 66 2.38 -9.62 13.70
C LYS A 66 2.23 -8.62 14.83
N GLU A 67 3.35 -8.13 15.38
CA GLU A 67 3.33 -7.11 16.44
C GLU A 67 2.67 -5.79 15.98
N ALA A 68 2.91 -5.36 14.74
CA ALA A 68 2.31 -4.15 14.19
C ALA A 68 0.79 -4.26 13.97
N ILE A 69 0.28 -5.47 13.68
CA ILE A 69 -1.11 -5.70 13.28
C ILE A 69 -2.01 -6.09 14.47
N LYS A 70 -1.53 -6.86 15.43
CA LYS A 70 -2.31 -7.61 16.42
C LYS A 70 -3.37 -6.81 17.21
N ASN A 71 -3.16 -5.51 17.39
CA ASN A 71 -4.06 -4.65 18.15
C ASN A 71 -4.94 -3.75 17.28
N SER A 72 -5.06 -4.05 15.99
CA SER A 72 -5.78 -3.22 15.02
C SER A 72 -7.23 -3.67 14.87
N ASP A 73 -8.13 -2.72 14.62
CA ASP A 73 -9.48 -3.01 14.14
C ASP A 73 -9.49 -3.25 12.61
N VAL A 74 -8.65 -2.50 11.89
CA VAL A 74 -8.56 -2.55 10.42
C VAL A 74 -7.09 -2.55 10.01
N VAL A 75 -6.76 -3.36 9.01
CA VAL A 75 -5.41 -3.37 8.41
C VAL A 75 -5.53 -3.01 6.93
N ILE A 76 -4.67 -2.10 6.47
CA ILE A 76 -4.62 -1.66 5.07
C ILE A 76 -3.22 -1.92 4.52
N ASN A 77 -3.13 -2.70 3.46
CA ASN A 77 -1.87 -2.96 2.77
C ASN A 77 -1.75 -2.12 1.50
N LEU A 78 -0.83 -1.15 1.54
CA LEU A 78 -0.46 -0.27 0.41
C LEU A 78 0.90 -0.64 -0.19
N ILE A 79 1.52 -1.73 0.27
CA ILE A 79 2.87 -2.08 -0.17
C ILE A 79 2.84 -2.57 -1.61
N GLY A 80 3.74 -2.04 -2.40
CA GLY A 80 3.95 -2.46 -3.77
C GLY A 80 5.23 -1.88 -4.34
N ILE A 81 5.76 -2.54 -5.37
CA ILE A 81 6.92 -2.10 -6.15
C ILE A 81 6.55 -2.18 -7.63
N LEU A 82 7.09 -1.28 -8.44
CA LEU A 82 6.83 -1.27 -9.90
C LEU A 82 7.85 -2.10 -10.68
N TYR A 83 9.01 -2.36 -10.10
CA TYR A 83 10.08 -3.17 -10.69
C TYR A 83 10.84 -3.92 -9.60
N GLU A 84 11.43 -5.04 -9.99
CA GLU A 84 12.25 -5.84 -9.09
C GLU A 84 13.65 -5.26 -8.91
N THR A 85 14.22 -5.48 -7.74
CA THR A 85 15.62 -5.22 -7.41
C THR A 85 16.29 -6.49 -6.89
N ARG A 86 17.58 -6.44 -6.61
CA ARG A 86 18.28 -7.57 -5.96
C ARG A 86 17.66 -7.94 -4.61
N LYS A 87 17.15 -6.94 -3.85
CA LYS A 87 16.62 -7.10 -2.49
C LYS A 87 15.09 -7.23 -2.43
N GLN A 88 14.37 -6.87 -3.49
CA GLN A 88 12.91 -6.85 -3.51
C GLN A 88 12.39 -7.54 -4.77
N LYS A 89 11.66 -8.63 -4.56
CA LYS A 89 11.05 -9.42 -5.63
C LYS A 89 9.53 -9.26 -5.60
N PHE A 90 8.90 -9.30 -6.76
CA PHE A 90 7.45 -9.22 -6.87
C PHE A 90 6.74 -10.25 -6.00
N TYR A 91 7.19 -11.49 -6.03
CA TYR A 91 6.63 -12.57 -5.24
C TYR A 91 6.60 -12.22 -3.75
N ASN A 92 7.73 -11.79 -3.18
CA ASN A 92 7.80 -11.48 -1.74
C ASN A 92 6.90 -10.30 -1.38
N ILE A 93 6.93 -9.23 -2.19
CA ILE A 93 6.24 -7.99 -1.88
C ILE A 93 4.75 -8.05 -2.19
N HIS A 94 4.37 -8.62 -3.34
CA HIS A 94 2.99 -8.60 -3.82
C HIS A 94 2.19 -9.84 -3.42
N SER A 95 2.85 -10.96 -3.06
CA SER A 95 2.16 -12.21 -2.71
C SER A 95 2.38 -12.61 -1.27
N SER A 96 3.64 -12.74 -0.79
CA SER A 96 3.91 -13.25 0.56
C SER A 96 3.51 -12.27 1.67
N ILE A 97 3.67 -10.95 1.47
CA ILE A 97 3.26 -9.95 2.47
C ILE A 97 1.74 -9.92 2.65
N PRO A 98 0.89 -9.77 1.60
CA PRO A 98 -0.56 -9.81 1.78
C PRO A 98 -1.06 -11.14 2.33
N GLU A 99 -0.45 -12.28 1.96
CA GLU A 99 -0.74 -13.59 2.52
C GLU A 99 -0.51 -13.60 4.04
N ALA A 100 0.69 -13.22 4.47
CA ALA A 100 1.05 -13.18 5.88
C ALA A 100 0.17 -12.20 6.68
N ALA A 101 -0.10 -11.01 6.12
CA ALA A 101 -0.98 -10.04 6.75
C ALA A 101 -2.40 -10.57 6.92
N ALA A 102 -2.96 -11.21 5.88
CA ALA A 102 -4.30 -11.80 5.92
C ALA A 102 -4.37 -12.95 6.94
N LYS A 103 -3.34 -13.81 6.99
CA LYS A 103 -3.25 -14.88 7.98
C LYS A 103 -3.22 -14.33 9.41
N ILE A 104 -2.40 -13.32 9.67
CA ILE A 104 -2.38 -12.66 10.99
C ILE A 104 -3.74 -12.04 11.32
N CYS A 105 -4.42 -11.43 10.33
CA CYS A 105 -5.77 -10.89 10.51
C CYS A 105 -6.78 -11.99 10.90
N SER A 106 -6.66 -13.18 10.33
CA SER A 106 -7.55 -14.30 10.64
C SER A 106 -7.29 -14.93 12.02
N GLU A 107 -6.05 -14.82 12.51
CA GLU A 107 -5.62 -15.31 13.83
C GLU A 107 -5.84 -14.27 14.95
N SER A 108 -6.27 -13.06 14.60
CA SER A 108 -6.46 -11.93 15.51
C SER A 108 -7.89 -11.40 15.40
N ASP A 109 -8.35 -10.60 16.37
CA ASP A 109 -9.68 -10.00 16.37
C ASP A 109 -9.79 -8.78 15.43
N ILE A 110 -9.31 -8.95 14.20
CA ILE A 110 -9.30 -7.89 13.18
C ILE A 110 -10.58 -7.95 12.36
N LYS A 111 -11.25 -6.80 12.24
CA LYS A 111 -12.56 -6.71 11.57
C LYS A 111 -12.46 -6.73 10.06
N LYS A 112 -11.38 -6.16 9.49
CA LYS A 112 -11.24 -6.01 8.04
C LYS A 112 -9.79 -5.88 7.60
N PHE A 113 -9.45 -6.55 6.50
CA PHE A 113 -8.20 -6.37 5.76
C PHE A 113 -8.48 -5.75 4.40
N ILE A 114 -7.83 -4.62 4.09
CA ILE A 114 -7.96 -3.95 2.80
C ILE A 114 -6.63 -4.09 2.05
N HIS A 115 -6.65 -4.80 0.93
CA HIS A 115 -5.48 -4.99 0.08
C HIS A 115 -5.57 -4.15 -1.19
N VAL A 116 -4.62 -3.22 -1.36
CA VAL A 116 -4.54 -2.40 -2.57
C VAL A 116 -3.69 -3.12 -3.61
N SER A 117 -4.37 -3.59 -4.64
CA SER A 117 -3.82 -4.25 -5.82
C SER A 117 -3.59 -3.23 -6.96
N ALA A 118 -3.87 -3.59 -8.18
CA ALA A 118 -3.80 -2.72 -9.35
C ALA A 118 -4.80 -3.14 -10.42
N ILE A 119 -5.28 -2.19 -11.21
CA ILE A 119 -6.05 -2.50 -12.42
C ILE A 119 -5.24 -3.39 -13.36
N GLY A 120 -5.90 -4.36 -13.99
CA GLY A 120 -5.25 -5.33 -14.89
C GLY A 120 -4.55 -6.50 -14.17
N ALA A 121 -4.64 -6.59 -12.82
CA ALA A 121 -4.19 -7.78 -12.10
C ALA A 121 -4.97 -9.02 -12.59
N SER A 122 -4.26 -10.00 -13.14
CA SER A 122 -4.83 -11.19 -13.75
C SER A 122 -3.82 -12.32 -13.80
N GLU A 123 -4.29 -13.56 -13.64
CA GLU A 123 -3.48 -14.75 -13.79
C GLU A 123 -2.89 -14.88 -15.20
N ASN A 124 -3.69 -14.53 -16.21
CA ASN A 124 -3.34 -14.66 -17.63
C ASN A 124 -2.56 -13.47 -18.18
N SER A 125 -2.20 -12.49 -17.35
CA SER A 125 -1.42 -11.33 -17.80
C SER A 125 -0.03 -11.75 -18.31
N LYS A 126 0.48 -11.06 -19.34
CA LYS A 126 1.88 -11.19 -19.79
C LYS A 126 2.86 -10.46 -18.84
N SER A 127 2.36 -9.53 -18.03
CA SER A 127 3.17 -8.75 -17.08
C SER A 127 3.37 -9.52 -15.77
N LEU A 128 4.62 -9.74 -15.38
CA LEU A 128 4.97 -10.34 -14.10
C LEU A 128 4.44 -9.51 -12.92
N TYR A 129 4.43 -8.19 -13.06
CA TYR A 129 3.83 -7.28 -12.08
C TYR A 129 2.35 -7.60 -11.85
N GLN A 130 1.55 -7.65 -12.93
CA GLN A 130 0.11 -7.90 -12.84
C GLN A 130 -0.19 -9.31 -12.32
N LYS A 131 0.57 -10.32 -12.75
CA LYS A 131 0.45 -11.69 -12.21
C LYS A 131 0.72 -11.73 -10.71
N SER A 132 1.80 -11.09 -10.27
CA SER A 132 2.16 -11.09 -8.85
C SER A 132 1.13 -10.35 -7.98
N LYS A 133 0.53 -9.26 -8.50
CA LYS A 133 -0.57 -8.56 -7.81
C LYS A 133 -1.78 -9.47 -7.69
N PHE A 134 -2.17 -10.15 -8.75
CA PHE A 134 -3.26 -11.13 -8.74
C PHE A 134 -3.03 -12.25 -7.73
N GLN A 135 -1.83 -12.84 -7.70
CA GLN A 135 -1.47 -13.86 -6.70
C GLN A 135 -1.65 -13.36 -5.26
N GLY A 136 -1.27 -12.09 -5.00
CA GLY A 136 -1.47 -11.49 -3.68
C GLY A 136 -2.93 -11.33 -3.30
N GLU A 137 -3.80 -11.00 -4.26
CA GLU A 137 -5.25 -10.93 -4.05
C GLU A 137 -5.83 -12.29 -3.66
N VAL A 138 -5.51 -13.32 -4.45
CA VAL A 138 -5.99 -14.70 -4.20
C VAL A 138 -5.57 -15.16 -2.81
N ARG A 139 -4.28 -15.05 -2.48
CA ARG A 139 -3.75 -15.47 -1.18
C ARG A 139 -4.35 -14.69 -0.02
N ALA A 140 -4.58 -13.38 -0.18
CA ALA A 140 -5.22 -12.58 0.85
C ALA A 140 -6.68 -13.01 1.11
N LEU A 141 -7.44 -13.27 0.05
CA LEU A 141 -8.84 -13.71 0.12
C LEU A 141 -8.98 -15.13 0.71
N GLU A 142 -8.05 -16.03 0.37
CA GLU A 142 -8.03 -17.40 0.90
C GLU A 142 -7.74 -17.44 2.40
N ASN A 143 -6.89 -16.56 2.91
CA ASN A 143 -6.45 -16.55 4.30
C ASN A 143 -7.36 -15.74 5.24
N PHE A 144 -8.15 -14.78 4.73
CA PHE A 144 -9.05 -13.98 5.56
C PHE A 144 -10.33 -13.59 4.82
N LYS A 145 -11.47 -14.10 5.27
CA LYS A 145 -12.79 -13.88 4.62
C LYS A 145 -13.21 -12.41 4.54
N ASN A 146 -12.83 -11.61 5.54
CA ASN A 146 -13.15 -10.17 5.57
C ASN A 146 -12.12 -9.31 4.83
N THR A 147 -11.49 -9.87 3.80
CA THR A 147 -10.58 -9.14 2.90
C THR A 147 -11.36 -8.38 1.85
N VAL A 148 -10.98 -7.11 1.64
CA VAL A 148 -11.46 -6.27 0.53
C VAL A 148 -10.29 -5.96 -0.37
N VAL A 149 -10.40 -6.28 -1.65
CA VAL A 149 -9.40 -5.96 -2.67
C VAL A 149 -9.80 -4.70 -3.43
N ILE A 150 -8.90 -3.73 -3.50
CA ILE A 150 -9.07 -2.50 -4.28
C ILE A 150 -8.08 -2.52 -5.44
N ARG A 151 -8.58 -2.37 -6.66
CA ARG A 151 -7.78 -2.30 -7.89
C ARG A 151 -7.81 -0.87 -8.47
N PRO A 152 -6.99 0.05 -7.96
CA PRO A 152 -6.96 1.40 -8.49
C PRO A 152 -6.38 1.43 -9.91
N SER A 153 -6.79 2.43 -10.68
CA SER A 153 -6.10 2.87 -11.89
C SER A 153 -4.84 3.68 -11.49
N VAL A 154 -4.27 4.43 -12.43
CA VAL A 154 -3.15 5.32 -12.13
C VAL A 154 -3.59 6.37 -11.12
N VAL A 155 -2.94 6.40 -9.97
CA VAL A 155 -3.21 7.38 -8.91
C VAL A 155 -2.24 8.54 -9.09
N CYS A 156 -2.80 9.75 -9.22
CA CYS A 156 -2.05 10.98 -9.45
C CYS A 156 -2.18 11.94 -8.27
N GLY A 157 -1.15 12.73 -8.06
CA GLY A 157 -1.12 13.77 -7.03
C GLY A 157 0.24 14.45 -6.99
N THR A 158 0.41 15.45 -6.15
CA THR A 158 1.60 16.31 -6.13
C THR A 158 2.92 15.52 -5.99
N GLU A 159 2.91 14.41 -5.24
CA GLU A 159 4.13 13.61 -4.98
C GLU A 159 4.10 12.25 -5.67
N ASP A 160 3.27 12.05 -6.71
CA ASP A 160 3.29 10.81 -7.47
C ASP A 160 4.55 10.69 -8.32
N ASN A 161 4.90 9.44 -8.66
CA ASN A 161 6.06 9.19 -9.49
C ASN A 161 5.72 9.16 -11.00
N PHE A 162 4.45 9.02 -11.35
CA PHE A 162 4.05 8.84 -12.74
C PHE A 162 3.96 10.18 -13.48
N THR A 163 3.12 11.11 -13.01
CA THR A 163 2.97 12.42 -13.66
C THR A 163 4.24 13.27 -13.52
N ASN A 164 4.93 13.17 -12.38
CA ASN A 164 6.21 13.85 -12.17
C ASN A 164 7.34 13.32 -13.08
N LEU A 165 7.30 12.03 -13.48
CA LEU A 165 8.22 11.50 -14.48
C LEU A 165 7.96 12.15 -15.85
N PHE A 166 6.70 12.24 -16.28
CA PHE A 166 6.37 12.90 -17.54
C PHE A 166 6.70 14.41 -17.52
N SER A 167 6.44 15.07 -16.40
CA SER A 167 6.86 16.48 -16.22
C SER A 167 8.37 16.67 -16.39
N LYS A 168 9.19 15.76 -15.85
CA LYS A 168 10.64 15.79 -16.06
C LYS A 168 11.04 15.50 -17.51
N LEU A 169 10.35 14.56 -18.16
CA LEU A 169 10.62 14.22 -19.57
C LEU A 169 10.19 15.33 -20.54
N SER A 170 9.22 16.18 -20.18
CA SER A 170 8.76 17.28 -21.04
C SER A 170 9.81 18.38 -21.27
N ILE A 171 10.90 18.38 -20.52
CA ILE A 171 12.05 19.27 -20.73
C ILE A 171 12.90 18.81 -21.92
N LEU A 172 12.78 17.55 -22.33
CA LEU A 172 13.52 17.01 -23.46
C LEU A 172 12.88 17.45 -24.79
N PRO A 173 13.69 17.73 -25.83
CA PRO A 173 13.17 18.15 -27.15
C PRO A 173 12.39 17.06 -27.86
N VAL A 174 12.54 15.80 -27.46
CA VAL A 174 11.81 14.64 -28.00
C VAL A 174 11.34 13.76 -26.85
N ILE A 175 10.04 13.47 -26.80
CA ILE A 175 9.45 12.59 -25.81
C ILE A 175 9.10 11.26 -26.50
N PRO A 176 9.63 10.10 -26.03
CA PRO A 176 9.23 8.80 -26.57
C PRO A 176 7.78 8.49 -26.16
N VAL A 177 6.90 8.33 -27.14
CA VAL A 177 5.51 7.91 -26.92
C VAL A 177 5.40 6.41 -27.14
N VAL A 178 5.03 5.68 -26.10
CA VAL A 178 4.79 4.24 -26.16
C VAL A 178 3.28 4.00 -26.22
N GLY A 179 2.78 3.64 -27.41
CA GLY A 179 1.38 3.30 -27.64
C GLY A 179 0.46 4.51 -27.78
N ILE A 180 -0.11 4.69 -28.99
CA ILE A 180 -0.92 5.86 -29.35
C ILE A 180 -2.38 5.73 -28.85
N ASN A 181 -2.84 4.50 -28.52
CA ASN A 181 -4.26 4.22 -28.25
C ASN A 181 -4.56 3.90 -26.77
N TYR A 182 -3.63 4.11 -25.85
CA TYR A 182 -3.89 3.87 -24.43
C TYR A 182 -4.72 5.00 -23.82
N LYS A 183 -5.86 4.63 -23.24
CA LYS A 183 -6.71 5.54 -22.46
C LYS A 183 -6.45 5.30 -20.98
N PHE A 184 -6.16 6.36 -20.25
CA PHE A 184 -6.02 6.34 -18.80
C PHE A 184 -7.20 7.08 -18.17
N GLN A 185 -7.71 6.52 -17.08
CA GLN A 185 -8.66 7.23 -16.22
C GLN A 185 -7.98 7.40 -14.86
N PRO A 186 -7.24 8.50 -14.66
CA PRO A 186 -6.50 8.72 -13.41
C PRO A 186 -7.44 8.97 -12.24
N ILE A 187 -6.96 8.63 -11.05
CA ILE A 187 -7.60 8.92 -9.77
C ILE A 187 -6.74 9.98 -9.08
N LEU A 188 -7.36 11.08 -8.66
CA LEU A 188 -6.70 12.11 -7.86
C LEU A 188 -6.77 11.76 -6.37
N VAL A 189 -5.68 12.00 -5.62
CA VAL A 189 -5.63 11.85 -4.16
C VAL A 189 -5.81 13.16 -3.44
#